data_ba94d25cacecd1ee7ba484cc29e13386
#
_entry.id   ba94d25cacecd1ee7ba484cc29e13386
#
_cell.length_a   1.000
_cell.length_b   1.000
_cell.length_c   1.000
_cell.angle_alpha   90.00
_cell.angle_beta   90.00
_cell.angle_gamma   90.00
#
_symmetry.space_group_name_H-M   'P 1'
#
loop_
_entity.id
_entity.type
_entity.pdbx_description
1 polymer ?
#
loop_
_entity_poly.entity_id
_entity_poly.type
_entity_poly.pdbx_seq_one_letter_code
_entity_poly.pdbx_strand_id
1 'polypeptide(L)'
;MSDSEFTCPQNREEVINTYFMEHRAKLIDVAAYLDRLDRARPVSEEADFRDVAFRNAIAILTDGESQRARRILDLFSDHTTEIPQSAEGMKGALGAPVAATSEGGAV
;
A
#
# COMPACT_ATOMS: atom_id res chain seq x y z
N MET A 1 -0.06 -31.04 10.97
CA MET A 1 0.28 -29.65 11.07
C MET A 1 0.33 -29.22 12.53
N SER A 2 1.34 -28.51 12.88
CA SER A 2 1.52 -28.13 14.28
C SER A 2 0.78 -26.84 14.58
N ASP A 3 0.17 -26.79 15.76
CA ASP A 3 -0.52 -25.58 16.14
C ASP A 3 0.41 -24.39 16.24
N SER A 4 1.70 -24.64 16.39
CA SER A 4 2.64 -23.54 16.56
C SER A 4 2.80 -22.72 15.27
N GLU A 5 2.31 -23.21 14.15
CA GLU A 5 2.38 -22.45 12.92
C GLU A 5 1.33 -21.35 12.87
N PHE A 6 0.35 -21.41 13.71
CA PHE A 6 -0.77 -20.47 13.66
C PHE A 6 -0.82 -19.72 14.98
N THR A 7 -0.55 -18.41 14.92
CA THR A 7 -0.45 -17.60 16.12
C THR A 7 -1.70 -16.82 16.44
N CYS A 8 -2.66 -16.79 15.52
CA CYS A 8 -3.90 -16.07 15.78
C CYS A 8 -4.81 -16.95 16.66
N PRO A 9 -5.39 -16.39 17.71
CA PRO A 9 -6.27 -17.18 18.59
C PRO A 9 -7.57 -17.60 17.91
N GLN A 10 -7.95 -16.94 16.84
CA GLN A 10 -9.17 -17.30 16.11
C GLN A 10 -8.83 -18.22 14.95
N ASN A 11 -9.74 -19.13 14.62
CA ASN A 11 -9.53 -19.91 13.42
C ASN A 11 -9.95 -19.06 12.21
N ARG A 12 -9.70 -19.57 11.01
CA ARG A 12 -9.91 -18.79 9.81
C ARG A 12 -11.37 -18.38 9.63
N GLU A 13 -12.31 -19.28 9.92
CA GLU A 13 -13.71 -18.95 9.78
C GLU A 13 -14.12 -17.85 10.74
N GLU A 14 -13.58 -17.89 11.96
CA GLU A 14 -13.87 -16.84 12.93
C GLU A 14 -13.34 -15.49 12.48
N VAL A 15 -12.14 -15.47 11.89
CA VAL A 15 -11.59 -14.24 11.36
C VAL A 15 -12.48 -13.70 10.25
N ILE A 16 -12.93 -14.56 9.35
CA ILE A 16 -13.81 -14.15 8.28
C ILE A 16 -15.11 -13.57 8.84
N ASN A 17 -15.70 -14.26 9.80
CA ASN A 17 -16.95 -13.79 10.38
C ASN A 17 -16.81 -12.43 11.04
N THR A 18 -15.66 -12.20 11.67
CA THR A 18 -15.46 -10.94 12.40
C THR A 18 -15.15 -9.78 11.46
N TYR A 19 -14.36 -10.03 10.41
CA TYR A 19 -13.77 -8.92 9.68
C TYR A 19 -14.18 -8.80 8.22
N PHE A 20 -14.97 -9.74 7.70
CA PHE A 20 -15.25 -9.73 6.27
C PHE A 20 -15.99 -8.46 5.82
N MET A 21 -17.05 -8.10 6.52
CA MET A 21 -17.87 -6.97 6.06
C MET A 21 -17.08 -5.68 6.09
N GLU A 22 -16.26 -5.50 7.10
CA GLU A 22 -15.42 -4.31 7.17
C GLU A 22 -14.46 -4.25 5.98
N HIS A 23 -13.85 -5.38 5.65
CA HIS A 23 -12.86 -5.37 4.58
C HIS A 23 -13.50 -5.38 3.20
N ARG A 24 -14.71 -5.95 3.11
CA ARG A 24 -15.46 -5.80 1.88
C ARG A 24 -15.67 -4.32 1.56
N ALA A 25 -16.07 -3.56 2.57
CA ALA A 25 -16.30 -2.13 2.35
C ALA A 25 -15.01 -1.42 1.97
N LYS A 26 -13.91 -1.76 2.63
CA LYS A 26 -12.63 -1.12 2.33
C LYS A 26 -12.16 -1.44 0.92
N LEU A 27 -12.38 -2.67 0.48
CA LEU A 27 -11.96 -3.03 -0.86
C LEU A 27 -12.80 -2.33 -1.91
N ILE A 28 -14.09 -2.19 -1.67
CA ILE A 28 -14.95 -1.45 -2.57
C ILE A 28 -14.48 0.02 -2.64
N ASP A 29 -14.08 0.58 -1.50
CA ASP A 29 -13.56 1.94 -1.49
C ASP A 29 -12.29 2.06 -2.32
N VAL A 30 -11.41 1.08 -2.25
CA VAL A 30 -10.20 1.09 -3.06
C VAL A 30 -10.57 1.04 -4.54
N ALA A 31 -11.52 0.17 -4.90
CA ALA A 31 -11.92 0.05 -6.29
C ALA A 31 -12.51 1.37 -6.80
N ALA A 32 -13.32 2.02 -5.97
CA ALA A 32 -13.92 3.30 -6.36
C ALA A 32 -12.85 4.37 -6.55
N TYR A 33 -11.85 4.36 -5.70
CA TYR A 33 -10.73 5.28 -5.82
C TYR A 33 -9.99 5.09 -7.14
N LEU A 34 -9.73 3.84 -7.51
CA LEU A 34 -9.04 3.55 -8.77
C LEU A 34 -9.90 3.99 -9.97
N ASP A 35 -11.21 3.77 -9.89
CA ASP A 35 -12.09 4.22 -10.95
C ASP A 35 -12.09 5.73 -11.07
N ARG A 36 -12.03 6.42 -9.92
CA ARG A 36 -11.98 7.88 -9.96
C ARG A 36 -10.69 8.37 -10.61
N LEU A 37 -9.58 7.70 -10.32
CA LEU A 37 -8.32 8.05 -10.97
C LEU A 37 -8.42 7.89 -12.48
N ASP A 38 -9.08 6.81 -12.92
CA ASP A 38 -9.21 6.57 -14.36
C ASP A 38 -10.03 7.62 -15.04
N ARG A 39 -11.01 8.19 -14.33
CA ARG A 39 -11.86 9.22 -14.92
C ARG A 39 -11.27 10.62 -14.86
N ALA A 40 -10.23 10.81 -14.07
CA ALA A 40 -9.67 12.13 -13.88
C ALA A 40 -8.68 12.45 -14.99
N ARG A 41 -8.66 13.71 -15.40
CA ARG A 41 -7.75 14.13 -16.46
C ARG A 41 -6.35 14.28 -15.90
N PRO A 42 -5.36 13.66 -16.52
CA PRO A 42 -4.00 13.83 -16.06
C PRO A 42 -3.53 15.26 -16.30
N VAL A 43 -2.73 15.77 -15.35
CA VAL A 43 -2.19 17.12 -15.49
C VAL A 43 -0.74 17.08 -15.97
N SER A 44 -0.16 15.91 -16.08
CA SER A 44 1.24 15.78 -16.46
C SER A 44 1.39 14.38 -17.05
N GLU A 45 2.42 14.23 -17.88
CA GLU A 45 2.71 12.92 -18.44
C GLU A 45 3.49 12.07 -17.46
N GLU A 46 4.00 12.67 -16.40
CA GLU A 46 4.76 11.90 -15.44
C GLU A 46 3.83 11.20 -14.47
N ALA A 47 4.17 9.98 -14.12
CA ALA A 47 3.39 9.25 -13.15
C ALA A 47 3.60 9.86 -11.78
N ASP A 48 2.52 9.99 -11.03
CA ASP A 48 2.61 10.47 -9.66
C ASP A 48 3.21 9.35 -8.81
N PHE A 49 4.24 9.69 -8.01
CA PHE A 49 4.90 8.65 -7.22
C PHE A 49 3.96 7.97 -6.24
N ARG A 50 2.92 8.68 -5.81
CA ARG A 50 1.95 8.07 -4.90
C ARG A 50 1.12 7.02 -5.62
N ASP A 51 0.78 7.26 -6.87
CA ASP A 51 0.04 6.27 -7.63
C ASP A 51 0.90 5.05 -7.92
N VAL A 52 2.16 5.26 -8.26
CA VAL A 52 3.07 4.15 -8.48
C VAL A 52 3.19 3.31 -7.23
N ALA A 53 3.39 3.95 -6.07
CA ALA A 53 3.51 3.21 -4.82
C ALA A 53 2.22 2.48 -4.48
N PHE A 54 1.09 3.10 -4.73
CA PHE A 54 -0.19 2.47 -4.41
C PHE A 54 -0.40 1.21 -5.25
N ARG A 55 -0.06 1.27 -6.54
CA ARG A 55 -0.21 0.10 -7.40
C ARG A 55 0.75 -1.00 -7.01
N ASN A 56 1.95 -0.64 -6.60
CA ASN A 56 2.89 -1.64 -6.08
C ASN A 56 2.35 -2.29 -4.81
N ALA A 57 1.70 -1.52 -3.97
CA ALA A 57 1.11 -2.06 -2.75
C ALA A 57 -0.01 -3.04 -3.09
N ILE A 58 -0.80 -2.74 -4.10
CA ILE A 58 -1.84 -3.66 -4.52
C ILE A 58 -1.23 -4.98 -4.98
N ALA A 59 -0.12 -4.92 -5.70
CA ALA A 59 0.54 -6.15 -6.14
C ALA A 59 1.01 -6.98 -4.95
N ILE A 60 1.45 -6.33 -3.88
CA ILE A 60 1.85 -7.04 -2.69
C ILE A 60 0.67 -7.81 -2.09
N LEU A 61 -0.52 -7.26 -2.15
CA LEU A 61 -1.68 -7.93 -1.57
C LEU A 61 -1.92 -9.31 -2.16
N THR A 62 -1.55 -9.51 -3.40
CA THR A 62 -1.89 -10.74 -4.11
C THR A 62 -0.68 -11.56 -4.50
N ASP A 63 0.49 -11.30 -3.92
CA ASP A 63 1.69 -11.99 -4.34
C ASP A 63 1.88 -13.35 -3.65
N GLY A 64 1.04 -13.70 -2.71
CA GLY A 64 1.13 -15.00 -2.06
C GLY A 64 2.10 -15.09 -0.92
N GLU A 65 2.81 -14.00 -0.63
CA GLU A 65 3.78 -14.00 0.46
C GLU A 65 3.16 -13.49 1.73
N SER A 66 3.78 -13.81 2.87
CA SER A 66 3.23 -13.42 4.15
C SER A 66 3.62 -11.99 4.52
N GLN A 67 3.13 -11.54 5.66
CA GLN A 67 3.46 -10.24 6.25
C GLN A 67 3.14 -9.08 5.32
N ARG A 68 2.01 -9.16 4.66
CA ARG A 68 1.61 -8.15 3.68
C ARG A 68 1.50 -6.76 4.29
N ALA A 69 0.93 -6.65 5.49
CA ALA A 69 0.74 -5.34 6.10
C ALA A 69 2.09 -4.68 6.36
N ARG A 70 3.04 -5.44 6.89
CA ARG A 70 4.36 -4.90 7.17
C ARG A 70 5.07 -4.49 5.89
N ARG A 71 4.96 -5.31 4.83
CA ARG A 71 5.64 -5.00 3.59
C ARG A 71 5.05 -3.78 2.91
N ILE A 72 3.72 -3.61 3.00
CA ILE A 72 3.09 -2.44 2.44
C ILE A 72 3.43 -1.21 3.26
N LEU A 73 3.44 -1.34 4.56
CA LEU A 73 3.83 -0.23 5.41
C LEU A 73 5.26 0.22 5.09
N ASP A 74 6.17 -0.74 4.91
CA ASP A 74 7.53 -0.41 4.52
C ASP A 74 7.56 0.30 3.18
N LEU A 75 6.76 -0.16 2.23
CA LEU A 75 6.73 0.44 0.91
C LEU A 75 6.34 1.92 0.99
N PHE A 76 5.37 2.24 1.83
CA PHE A 76 4.92 3.61 1.94
C PHE A 76 5.78 4.46 2.86
N SER A 77 6.70 3.86 3.59
CA SER A 77 7.52 4.61 4.54
C SER A 77 8.71 5.23 3.83
N ASP A 78 9.12 6.37 4.33
CA ASP A 78 10.31 7.02 3.81
C ASP A 78 11.48 6.56 4.64
N HIS A 79 12.34 5.78 4.03
CA HIS A 79 13.47 5.19 4.74
C HIS A 79 14.74 6.03 4.66
N THR A 80 14.69 7.20 4.04
CA THR A 80 15.91 7.99 3.94
C THR A 80 16.27 8.54 5.32
N THR A 81 17.55 8.63 5.56
CA THR A 81 18.02 9.23 6.80
C THR A 81 18.48 10.66 6.59
N GLU A 82 18.38 11.16 5.38
CA GLU A 82 18.80 12.52 5.10
C GLU A 82 17.66 13.46 5.37
N ILE A 83 18.02 14.62 5.88
CA ILE A 83 17.03 15.65 6.14
C ILE A 83 16.75 16.37 4.85
N PRO A 84 15.50 16.43 4.41
CA PRO A 84 15.18 17.12 3.16
C PRO A 84 15.55 18.59 3.22
N GLN A 85 15.92 19.11 2.08
CA GLN A 85 16.31 20.49 1.99
C GLN A 85 15.14 21.44 2.02
N SER A 86 14.01 21.01 1.52
CA SER A 86 12.86 21.89 1.45
C SER A 86 11.79 21.46 2.42
N ALA A 87 10.96 22.39 2.78
CA ALA A 87 9.88 22.07 3.71
C ALA A 87 8.94 21.05 3.12
N GLU A 88 8.75 21.06 1.85
CA GLU A 88 7.90 20.08 1.28
C GLU A 88 8.44 18.71 1.49
N GLY A 89 9.73 18.57 1.37
CA GLY A 89 10.31 17.25 1.53
C GLY A 89 10.22 16.76 2.94
N MET A 90 9.96 17.64 3.87
CA MET A 90 9.90 17.23 5.23
C MET A 90 8.54 16.73 5.62
N LYS A 91 7.60 16.79 4.73
CA LYS A 91 6.28 16.38 5.08
C LYS A 91 6.18 14.89 4.98
N GLY A 92 6.32 14.21 6.07
CA GLY A 92 6.10 12.80 6.03
C GLY A 92 4.71 12.46 5.61
N ALA A 93 3.89 13.47 5.50
CA ALA A 93 2.51 13.26 5.11
C ALA A 93 2.33 12.93 3.65
N LEU A 94 3.40 12.87 2.87
CA LEU A 94 3.24 12.50 1.47
C LEU A 94 2.76 11.07 1.30
N GLY A 95 3.00 10.22 2.27
CA GLY A 95 2.45 8.89 2.22
C GLY A 95 3.24 7.87 1.41
N ALA A 96 4.27 8.28 0.70
CA ALA A 96 5.06 7.35 -0.07
C ALA A 96 6.41 7.98 -0.36
N PRO A 97 7.45 7.16 -0.54
CA PRO A 97 8.77 7.69 -0.82
C PRO A 97 8.85 8.23 -2.24
N VAL A 98 9.37 9.44 -2.35
CA VAL A 98 9.42 10.10 -3.63
C VAL A 98 10.51 9.52 -4.51
N ALA A 99 11.65 9.31 -3.93
CA ALA A 99 12.80 8.96 -4.74
C ALA A 99 12.72 7.62 -5.34
N ALA A 100 11.93 6.77 -4.79
CA ALA A 100 11.89 5.44 -5.28
C ALA A 100 11.39 5.37 -6.67
N THR A 101 10.76 6.39 -7.09
CA THR A 101 10.12 6.29 -8.36
C THR A 101 11.07 6.27 -9.48
N SER A 102 12.21 6.86 -9.31
CA SER A 102 13.04 6.95 -10.47
C SER A 102 13.56 5.62 -10.85
N GLU A 103 13.85 4.84 -9.88
CA GLU A 103 14.33 3.60 -10.26
C GLU A 103 13.27 2.70 -10.46
N GLY A 104 12.24 3.23 -10.22
CA GLY A 104 11.22 2.45 -10.23
C GLY A 104 11.04 1.69 -11.37
N GLY A 105 11.72 2.02 -12.12
CA GLY A 105 11.60 1.23 -13.20
C GLY A 105 11.25 -0.04 -12.65
N ALA A 106 11.62 -0.19 -11.56
CA ALA A 106 11.37 -1.41 -10.95
C ALA A 106 10.00 -1.86 -11.01
N VAL A 107 9.20 -1.22 -11.33
CA VAL A 107 7.91 -1.74 -11.30
C VAL A 107 7.52 -2.43 -12.54
#